data_aa5df838351845e0c7d2d58230cd2725
#
_entry.id   aa5df838351845e0c7d2d58230cd2725
#
_cell.length_a   1.000
_cell.length_b   1.000
_cell.length_c   1.000
_cell.angle_alpha   90.00
_cell.angle_beta   90.00
_cell.angle_gamma   90.00
#
_symmetry.space_group_name_H-M   'P 1'
#
loop_
_entity.id
_entity.type
_entity.pdbx_description
1 polymer ?
#
loop_
_entity_poly.entity_id
_entity_poly.type
_entity_poly.pdbx_seq_one_letter_code
_entity_poly.pdbx_strand_id
1 'polypeptide(L)'
;MTTFANTAFGDETAWITGASSGIGAALARALHKGGASLVLSGRNRAALDAVAAECGAAAGRALVLPFEATDFGAIPDVVELAWEWAKQRSGGIDMLVNNAGISQRSLAIDTDLAVYQAIIGVDLLAPIALTQAQLGRMVARKSGRIVMISSVAGKVGVPLRTGYSAAKFGLIGYADALRAETAHLGLQVHVIAPGSIRTDVSRNALTGDGSPRGASDAAIEKGIDPDEAAATMLAAIARGEREIIIARGIELQLGEARRTPEALLDQMAAMVAAGYTDRMKAEG
;
A
#
# COMPACT_ATOMS: atom_id res chain seq x y z
N MET A 1 14.89 -15.98 -17.90
CA MET A 1 13.76 -15.04 -18.05
C MET A 1 12.48 -15.83 -17.84
N THR A 2 11.94 -15.83 -16.63
CA THR A 2 10.72 -16.55 -16.28
C THR A 2 9.55 -15.74 -16.82
N THR A 3 8.88 -16.22 -17.83
CA THR A 3 7.60 -15.70 -18.31
C THR A 3 6.59 -15.84 -17.15
N PHE A 4 6.35 -14.74 -16.43
CA PHE A 4 5.23 -14.67 -15.49
C PHE A 4 3.96 -14.99 -16.27
N ALA A 5 3.20 -15.96 -15.77
CA ALA A 5 1.93 -16.33 -16.33
C ALA A 5 1.05 -15.06 -16.46
N ASN A 6 0.69 -14.73 -17.67
CA ASN A 6 0.02 -13.51 -18.12
C ASN A 6 -1.44 -13.40 -17.62
N THR A 7 -1.83 -14.09 -16.52
CA THR A 7 -3.22 -14.25 -16.10
C THR A 7 -3.46 -14.23 -14.58
N ALA A 8 -2.45 -14.03 -13.75
CA ALA A 8 -2.63 -14.11 -12.28
C ALA A 8 -3.63 -13.07 -11.71
N PHE A 9 -3.88 -11.97 -12.44
CA PHE A 9 -4.79 -10.90 -12.06
C PHE A 9 -5.74 -10.50 -13.22
N GLY A 10 -5.92 -11.40 -14.19
CA GLY A 10 -6.49 -11.10 -15.53
C GLY A 10 -7.90 -10.54 -15.55
N ASP A 11 -8.75 -10.90 -14.61
CA ASP A 11 -10.15 -10.47 -14.54
C ASP A 11 -10.41 -9.63 -13.28
N GLU A 12 -9.35 -9.11 -12.64
CA GLU A 12 -9.46 -8.35 -11.40
C GLU A 12 -9.45 -6.84 -11.67
N THR A 13 -10.06 -6.09 -10.75
CA THR A 13 -9.91 -4.64 -10.66
C THR A 13 -9.05 -4.28 -9.48
N ALA A 14 -7.90 -3.66 -9.75
CA ALA A 14 -6.98 -3.16 -8.73
C ALA A 14 -7.10 -1.64 -8.59
N TRP A 15 -7.23 -1.16 -7.36
CA TRP A 15 -7.18 0.25 -7.02
C TRP A 15 -5.84 0.60 -6.37
N ILE A 16 -5.09 1.53 -6.96
CA ILE A 16 -3.76 1.90 -6.52
C ILE A 16 -3.74 3.37 -6.13
N THR A 17 -3.39 3.67 -4.87
CA THR A 17 -3.12 5.04 -4.43
C THR A 17 -1.65 5.41 -4.66
N GLY A 18 -1.37 6.70 -4.90
CA GLY A 18 -0.02 7.14 -5.27
C GLY A 18 0.45 6.56 -6.62
N ALA A 19 -0.49 6.33 -7.55
CA ALA A 19 -0.23 5.68 -8.82
C ALA A 19 0.48 6.56 -9.86
N SER A 20 0.71 7.84 -9.57
CA SER A 20 1.27 8.81 -10.52
C SER A 20 2.78 8.65 -10.76
N SER A 21 3.50 7.90 -9.92
CA SER A 21 4.97 7.73 -10.04
C SER A 21 5.48 6.52 -9.25
N GLY A 22 6.77 6.24 -9.37
CA GLY A 22 7.50 5.28 -8.54
C GLY A 22 6.88 3.88 -8.50
N ILE A 23 6.78 3.33 -7.29
CA ILE A 23 6.22 1.98 -7.05
C ILE A 23 4.78 1.88 -7.55
N GLY A 24 3.93 2.90 -7.29
CA GLY A 24 2.53 2.87 -7.69
C GLY A 24 2.33 2.81 -9.20
N ALA A 25 3.09 3.59 -9.97
CA ALA A 25 3.07 3.55 -11.43
C ALA A 25 3.61 2.22 -11.99
N ALA A 26 4.69 1.70 -11.38
CA ALA A 26 5.24 0.40 -11.76
C ALA A 26 4.25 -0.75 -11.50
N LEU A 27 3.56 -0.75 -10.35
CA LEU A 27 2.50 -1.71 -10.05
C LEU A 27 1.34 -1.59 -11.04
N ALA A 28 0.95 -0.36 -11.42
CA ALA A 28 -0.11 -0.14 -12.41
C ALA A 28 0.24 -0.78 -13.75
N ARG A 29 1.46 -0.52 -14.27
CA ARG A 29 1.93 -1.14 -15.53
C ARG A 29 1.97 -2.66 -15.45
N ALA A 30 2.51 -3.20 -14.35
CA ALA A 30 2.65 -4.64 -14.19
C ALA A 30 1.29 -5.36 -14.06
N LEU A 31 0.33 -4.79 -13.31
CA LEU A 31 -1.03 -5.31 -13.18
C LEU A 31 -1.80 -5.22 -14.50
N HIS A 32 -1.69 -4.10 -15.23
CA HIS A 32 -2.27 -3.97 -16.56
C HIS A 32 -1.72 -5.03 -17.52
N LYS A 33 -0.41 -5.24 -17.53
CA LYS A 33 0.23 -6.30 -18.35
C LYS A 33 -0.27 -7.70 -17.97
N GLY A 34 -0.59 -7.91 -16.67
CA GLY A 34 -1.23 -9.13 -16.18
C GLY A 34 -2.72 -9.24 -16.46
N GLY A 35 -3.32 -8.26 -17.13
CA GLY A 35 -4.72 -8.27 -17.56
C GLY A 35 -5.69 -7.55 -16.61
N ALA A 36 -5.26 -6.97 -15.49
CA ALA A 36 -6.14 -6.27 -14.57
C ALA A 36 -6.73 -4.97 -15.14
N SER A 37 -7.92 -4.60 -14.69
CA SER A 37 -8.48 -3.26 -14.79
C SER A 37 -8.01 -2.42 -13.62
N LEU A 38 -7.82 -1.10 -13.80
CA LEU A 38 -7.15 -0.25 -12.81
C LEU A 38 -7.96 0.96 -12.42
N VAL A 39 -8.00 1.27 -11.13
CA VAL A 39 -8.33 2.60 -10.60
C VAL A 39 -7.04 3.24 -10.11
N LEU A 40 -6.68 4.38 -10.69
CA LEU A 40 -5.42 5.08 -10.43
C LEU A 40 -5.70 6.39 -9.69
N SER A 41 -5.21 6.48 -8.46
CA SER A 41 -5.44 7.62 -7.57
C SER A 41 -4.17 8.28 -7.09
N GLY A 42 -4.25 9.57 -6.86
CA GLY A 42 -3.21 10.47 -6.40
C GLY A 42 -3.61 11.91 -6.63
N ARG A 43 -2.75 12.87 -6.30
CA ARG A 43 -3.06 14.31 -6.42
C ARG A 43 -2.86 14.88 -7.82
N ASN A 44 -1.82 14.41 -8.51
CA ASN A 44 -1.41 14.95 -9.81
C ASN A 44 -2.17 14.25 -10.95
N ARG A 45 -3.28 14.86 -11.39
CA ARG A 45 -4.12 14.34 -12.45
C ARG A 45 -3.33 14.10 -13.74
N ALA A 46 -2.52 15.04 -14.18
CA ALA A 46 -1.78 14.92 -15.45
C ALA A 46 -0.80 13.72 -15.42
N ALA A 47 -0.11 13.49 -14.29
CA ALA A 47 0.77 12.34 -14.14
C ALA A 47 -0.02 11.01 -14.05
N LEU A 48 -1.21 11.02 -13.46
CA LEU A 48 -2.12 9.84 -13.46
C LEU A 48 -2.63 9.55 -14.88
N ASP A 49 -3.01 10.57 -15.65
CA ASP A 49 -3.46 10.42 -17.04
C ASP A 49 -2.34 9.84 -17.92
N ALA A 50 -1.08 10.22 -17.70
CA ALA A 50 0.07 9.66 -18.40
C ALA A 50 0.23 8.15 -18.10
N VAL A 51 0.19 7.75 -16.83
CA VAL A 51 0.24 6.32 -16.44
C VAL A 51 -0.97 5.56 -16.98
N ALA A 52 -2.16 6.15 -16.93
CA ALA A 52 -3.38 5.53 -17.44
C ALA A 52 -3.30 5.27 -18.95
N ALA A 53 -2.69 6.19 -19.71
CA ALA A 53 -2.49 6.01 -21.15
C ALA A 53 -1.62 4.77 -21.45
N GLU A 54 -0.57 4.53 -20.65
CA GLU A 54 0.26 3.32 -20.72
C GLU A 54 -0.53 2.05 -20.32
N CYS A 55 -1.56 2.20 -19.47
CA CYS A 55 -2.34 1.12 -18.89
C CYS A 55 -3.73 0.93 -19.56
N GLY A 56 -3.84 1.24 -20.83
CA GLY A 56 -5.04 0.92 -21.61
C GLY A 56 -6.27 1.76 -21.29
N ALA A 57 -6.11 3.02 -20.85
CA ALA A 57 -7.23 3.93 -20.58
C ALA A 57 -8.12 4.13 -21.81
N ALA A 58 -7.53 4.23 -23.01
CA ALA A 58 -8.28 4.34 -24.28
C ALA A 58 -9.19 3.12 -24.58
N ALA A 59 -8.87 1.95 -24.03
CA ALA A 59 -9.68 0.75 -24.09
C ALA A 59 -10.63 0.59 -22.87
N GLY A 60 -10.77 1.62 -22.05
CA GLY A 60 -11.62 1.61 -20.85
C GLY A 60 -11.11 0.75 -19.70
N ARG A 61 -9.82 0.38 -19.71
CA ARG A 61 -9.23 -0.49 -18.69
C ARG A 61 -8.60 0.26 -17.51
N ALA A 62 -8.53 1.57 -17.55
CA ALA A 62 -8.05 2.39 -16.46
C ALA A 62 -8.98 3.56 -16.18
N LEU A 63 -9.34 3.78 -14.92
CA LEU A 63 -10.03 4.96 -14.41
C LEU A 63 -9.03 5.84 -13.69
N VAL A 64 -8.93 7.10 -14.07
CA VAL A 64 -8.19 8.11 -13.32
C VAL A 64 -9.14 8.78 -12.33
N LEU A 65 -8.85 8.59 -11.03
CA LEU A 65 -9.67 9.08 -9.92
C LEU A 65 -8.78 9.87 -8.93
N PRO A 66 -8.49 11.16 -9.23
CA PRO A 66 -7.63 11.97 -8.38
C PRO A 66 -8.36 12.39 -7.11
N PHE A 67 -7.67 12.31 -5.97
CA PHE A 67 -8.10 12.85 -4.70
C PHE A 67 -6.92 13.11 -3.76
N GLU A 68 -7.14 13.97 -2.74
CA GLU A 68 -6.21 14.17 -1.63
C GLU A 68 -6.47 13.09 -0.57
N ALA A 69 -5.45 12.27 -0.28
CA ALA A 69 -5.59 11.12 0.61
C ALA A 69 -5.98 11.49 2.06
N THR A 70 -5.67 12.72 2.47
CA THR A 70 -6.02 13.27 3.79
C THR A 70 -7.35 14.01 3.84
N ASP A 71 -8.04 14.12 2.71
CA ASP A 71 -9.43 14.56 2.69
C ASP A 71 -10.37 13.39 3.05
N PHE A 72 -10.43 13.10 4.35
CA PHE A 72 -11.22 11.98 4.86
C PHE A 72 -12.72 12.14 4.58
N GLY A 73 -13.20 13.37 4.41
CA GLY A 73 -14.60 13.65 4.07
C GLY A 73 -14.96 13.22 2.65
N ALA A 74 -14.02 13.29 1.72
CA ALA A 74 -14.22 12.87 0.32
C ALA A 74 -14.14 11.35 0.11
N ILE A 75 -13.56 10.59 1.05
CA ILE A 75 -13.31 9.16 0.87
C ILE A 75 -14.58 8.35 0.53
N PRO A 76 -15.73 8.54 1.18
CA PRO A 76 -16.94 7.79 0.84
C PRO A 76 -17.36 7.95 -0.62
N ASP A 77 -17.34 9.17 -1.15
CA ASP A 77 -17.70 9.45 -2.55
C ASP A 77 -16.68 8.88 -3.53
N VAL A 78 -15.40 8.99 -3.21
CA VAL A 78 -14.31 8.42 -4.01
C VAL A 78 -14.42 6.89 -4.07
N VAL A 79 -14.74 6.25 -2.96
CA VAL A 79 -14.99 4.80 -2.89
C VAL A 79 -16.19 4.42 -3.73
N GLU A 80 -17.29 5.17 -3.67
CA GLU A 80 -18.49 4.90 -4.47
C GLU A 80 -18.17 4.92 -5.96
N LEU A 81 -17.50 5.98 -6.44
CA LEU A 81 -17.10 6.11 -7.86
C LEU A 81 -16.20 4.96 -8.32
N ALA A 82 -15.21 4.58 -7.49
CA ALA A 82 -14.31 3.47 -7.80
C ALA A 82 -15.07 2.13 -7.91
N TRP A 83 -15.98 1.87 -6.95
CA TRP A 83 -16.75 0.62 -6.91
C TRP A 83 -17.76 0.54 -8.05
N GLU A 84 -18.48 1.59 -8.40
CA GLU A 84 -19.43 1.61 -9.52
C GLU A 84 -18.71 1.34 -10.83
N TRP A 85 -17.51 1.91 -11.04
CA TRP A 85 -16.70 1.61 -12.22
C TRP A 85 -16.20 0.16 -12.23
N ALA A 86 -15.72 -0.37 -11.11
CA ALA A 86 -15.19 -1.72 -10.96
C ALA A 86 -16.29 -2.78 -11.11
N LYS A 87 -17.51 -2.49 -10.65
CA LYS A 87 -18.66 -3.39 -10.70
C LYS A 87 -18.98 -3.87 -12.11
N GLN A 88 -18.79 -3.01 -13.12
CA GLN A 88 -19.00 -3.34 -14.52
C GLN A 88 -17.91 -4.23 -15.13
N ARG A 89 -16.83 -4.54 -14.38
CA ARG A 89 -15.63 -5.27 -14.85
C ARG A 89 -15.42 -6.59 -14.13
N SER A 90 -15.23 -6.53 -12.83
CA SER A 90 -14.96 -7.69 -11.98
C SER A 90 -15.99 -7.88 -10.85
N GLY A 91 -17.07 -7.07 -10.85
CA GLY A 91 -18.06 -7.08 -9.77
C GLY A 91 -17.66 -6.23 -8.55
N GLY A 92 -16.54 -5.50 -8.60
CA GLY A 92 -16.06 -4.61 -7.54
C GLY A 92 -14.54 -4.50 -7.49
N ILE A 93 -14.02 -3.86 -6.47
CA ILE A 93 -12.58 -3.78 -6.24
C ILE A 93 -12.08 -5.12 -5.67
N ASP A 94 -11.17 -5.79 -6.39
CA ASP A 94 -10.57 -7.07 -6.00
C ASP A 94 -9.27 -6.88 -5.23
N MET A 95 -8.53 -5.80 -5.52
CA MET A 95 -7.29 -5.46 -4.84
C MET A 95 -7.22 -3.96 -4.53
N LEU A 96 -7.05 -3.60 -3.25
CA LEU A 96 -6.69 -2.24 -2.85
C LEU A 96 -5.20 -2.19 -2.53
N VAL A 97 -4.46 -1.34 -3.24
CA VAL A 97 -3.04 -1.07 -2.98
C VAL A 97 -2.89 0.30 -2.33
N ASN A 98 -2.73 0.32 -1.02
CA ASN A 98 -2.42 1.50 -0.23
C ASN A 98 -0.92 1.82 -0.38
N ASN A 99 -0.57 2.56 -1.44
CA ASN A 99 0.81 2.89 -1.79
C ASN A 99 1.15 4.38 -1.63
N ALA A 100 0.16 5.28 -1.64
CA ALA A 100 0.43 6.70 -1.39
C ALA A 100 1.22 6.88 -0.10
N GLY A 101 2.24 7.73 -0.14
CA GLY A 101 3.09 7.99 1.02
C GLY A 101 4.04 9.15 0.78
N ILE A 102 4.49 9.74 1.87
CA ILE A 102 5.51 10.79 1.93
C ILE A 102 6.59 10.39 2.94
N SER A 103 7.75 11.03 2.90
CA SER A 103 8.85 10.70 3.81
C SER A 103 9.35 11.94 4.53
N GLN A 104 10.25 11.74 5.50
CA GLN A 104 10.89 12.78 6.32
C GLN A 104 12.41 12.67 6.21
N ARG A 105 13.09 13.80 6.31
CA ARG A 105 14.54 13.90 6.46
C ARG A 105 14.91 15.03 7.43
N SER A 106 14.70 14.78 8.73
CA SER A 106 15.08 15.70 9.80
C SER A 106 15.31 14.96 11.13
N LEU A 107 16.13 15.48 12.01
CA LEU A 107 16.27 14.97 13.38
C LEU A 107 14.98 15.25 14.16
N ALA A 108 14.69 14.42 15.15
CA ALA A 108 13.49 14.60 15.97
C ALA A 108 13.47 15.96 16.68
N ILE A 109 14.63 16.45 17.11
CA ILE A 109 14.78 17.74 17.80
C ILE A 109 14.49 18.94 16.87
N ASP A 110 14.65 18.75 15.56
CA ASP A 110 14.51 19.80 14.53
C ASP A 110 13.22 19.65 13.71
N THR A 111 12.29 18.79 14.16
CA THR A 111 11.07 18.46 13.39
C THR A 111 9.83 19.06 14.04
N ASP A 112 9.14 19.91 13.33
CA ASP A 112 7.85 20.46 13.74
C ASP A 112 6.77 19.39 13.85
N LEU A 113 5.87 19.53 14.80
CA LEU A 113 4.75 18.60 15.00
C LEU A 113 3.87 18.48 13.74
N ALA A 114 3.73 19.57 12.97
CA ALA A 114 2.98 19.57 11.72
C ALA A 114 3.52 18.57 10.69
N VAL A 115 4.84 18.34 10.66
CA VAL A 115 5.47 17.32 9.79
C VAL A 115 5.04 15.92 10.21
N TYR A 116 5.04 15.62 11.52
CA TYR A 116 4.53 14.35 12.05
C TYR A 116 3.04 14.16 11.69
N GLN A 117 2.22 15.18 11.86
CA GLN A 117 0.79 15.13 11.52
C GLN A 117 0.58 14.84 10.04
N ALA A 118 1.33 15.50 9.14
CA ALA A 118 1.26 15.25 7.71
C ALA A 118 1.64 13.81 7.36
N ILE A 119 2.73 13.29 7.91
CA ILE A 119 3.20 11.93 7.64
C ILE A 119 2.23 10.89 8.18
N ILE A 120 1.79 11.02 9.43
CA ILE A 120 0.79 10.11 10.02
C ILE A 120 -0.53 10.17 9.25
N GLY A 121 -0.95 11.36 8.82
CA GLY A 121 -2.14 11.54 7.99
C GLY A 121 -2.07 10.73 6.69
N VAL A 122 -1.00 10.91 5.92
CA VAL A 122 -0.85 10.28 4.60
C VAL A 122 -0.48 8.81 4.69
N ASP A 123 0.49 8.44 5.55
CA ASP A 123 1.13 7.13 5.55
C ASP A 123 0.47 6.10 6.48
N LEU A 124 -0.46 6.55 7.35
CA LEU A 124 -1.18 5.67 8.28
C LEU A 124 -2.70 5.89 8.23
N LEU A 125 -3.18 7.11 8.50
CA LEU A 125 -4.62 7.34 8.62
C LEU A 125 -5.35 7.23 7.28
N ALA A 126 -4.77 7.70 6.18
CA ALA A 126 -5.38 7.59 4.85
C ALA A 126 -5.55 6.13 4.38
N PRO A 127 -4.53 5.24 4.49
CA PRO A 127 -4.70 3.81 4.24
C PRO A 127 -5.79 3.16 5.11
N ILE A 128 -5.87 3.51 6.40
CA ILE A 128 -6.91 3.01 7.31
C ILE A 128 -8.28 3.45 6.83
N ALA A 129 -8.49 4.75 6.61
CA ALA A 129 -9.77 5.31 6.21
C ALA A 129 -10.27 4.74 4.89
N LEU A 130 -9.38 4.66 3.88
CA LEU A 130 -9.74 4.09 2.57
C LEU A 130 -10.07 2.59 2.67
N THR A 131 -9.35 1.85 3.50
CA THR A 131 -9.63 0.45 3.75
C THR A 131 -10.99 0.27 4.44
N GLN A 132 -11.26 1.01 5.51
CA GLN A 132 -12.54 0.95 6.24
C GLN A 132 -13.73 1.25 5.35
N ALA A 133 -13.63 2.28 4.50
CA ALA A 133 -14.73 2.72 3.64
C ALA A 133 -15.20 1.64 2.63
N GLN A 134 -14.34 0.67 2.29
CA GLN A 134 -14.69 -0.40 1.35
C GLN A 134 -14.68 -1.81 1.95
N LEU A 135 -14.21 -1.96 3.22
CA LEU A 135 -14.05 -3.27 3.86
C LEU A 135 -15.34 -4.09 3.86
N GLY A 136 -16.47 -3.47 4.24
CA GLY A 136 -17.76 -4.14 4.26
C GLY A 136 -18.20 -4.72 2.92
N ARG A 137 -17.85 -4.06 1.81
CA ARG A 137 -18.17 -4.54 0.45
C ARG A 137 -17.31 -5.74 0.08
N MET A 138 -16.01 -5.75 0.43
CA MET A 138 -15.12 -6.88 0.23
C MET A 138 -15.57 -8.09 1.08
N VAL A 139 -15.90 -7.87 2.36
CA VAL A 139 -16.43 -8.91 3.26
C VAL A 139 -17.71 -9.52 2.71
N ALA A 140 -18.66 -8.71 2.23
CA ALA A 140 -19.91 -9.21 1.63
C ALA A 140 -19.66 -10.09 0.40
N ARG A 141 -18.61 -9.80 -0.39
CA ARG A 141 -18.17 -10.62 -1.53
C ARG A 141 -17.37 -11.85 -1.11
N LYS A 142 -16.92 -11.95 0.14
CA LYS A 142 -15.99 -12.96 0.67
C LYS A 142 -14.71 -13.08 -0.18
N SER A 143 -14.27 -11.96 -0.74
CA SER A 143 -13.11 -11.89 -1.64
C SER A 143 -12.55 -10.49 -1.64
N GLY A 144 -11.23 -10.38 -1.59
CA GLY A 144 -10.50 -9.12 -1.72
C GLY A 144 -9.09 -9.24 -1.18
N ARG A 145 -8.19 -8.46 -1.77
CA ARG A 145 -6.80 -8.28 -1.32
C ARG A 145 -6.58 -6.85 -0.87
N ILE A 146 -6.01 -6.69 0.29
CA ILE A 146 -5.60 -5.40 0.84
C ILE A 146 -4.08 -5.41 0.96
N VAL A 147 -3.42 -4.55 0.19
CA VAL A 147 -1.97 -4.45 0.11
C VAL A 147 -1.53 -3.15 0.77
N MET A 148 -0.73 -3.24 1.83
CA MET A 148 -0.18 -2.12 2.57
C MET A 148 1.29 -1.93 2.21
N ILE A 149 1.63 -0.83 1.53
CA ILE A 149 3.03 -0.50 1.24
C ILE A 149 3.63 0.20 2.46
N SER A 150 4.28 -0.60 3.29
CA SER A 150 5.06 -0.13 4.43
C SER A 150 6.50 0.21 4.01
N SER A 151 7.50 -0.18 4.76
CA SER A 151 8.93 0.02 4.49
C SER A 151 9.76 -0.87 5.41
N VAL A 152 11.03 -1.11 5.07
CA VAL A 152 12.02 -1.58 6.05
C VAL A 152 12.10 -0.62 7.26
N ALA A 153 11.85 0.68 7.05
CA ALA A 153 11.71 1.65 8.15
C ALA A 153 10.46 1.44 9.03
N GLY A 154 9.53 0.58 8.63
CA GLY A 154 8.44 0.07 9.46
C GLY A 154 8.78 -1.21 10.24
N LYS A 155 9.97 -1.77 10.00
CA LYS A 155 10.51 -2.94 10.72
C LYS A 155 11.63 -2.53 11.69
N VAL A 156 12.42 -1.53 11.32
CA VAL A 156 13.51 -0.98 12.13
C VAL A 156 13.44 0.55 12.09
N GLY A 157 13.51 1.21 13.23
CA GLY A 157 13.54 2.68 13.31
C GLY A 157 14.79 3.24 12.62
N VAL A 158 14.60 4.15 11.68
CA VAL A 158 15.68 4.75 10.89
C VAL A 158 15.89 6.20 11.31
N PRO A 159 17.14 6.62 11.64
CA PRO A 159 17.46 8.01 11.95
C PRO A 159 16.98 8.97 10.85
N LEU A 160 16.64 10.20 11.21
CA LEU A 160 16.08 11.25 10.33
C LEU A 160 14.68 10.96 9.79
N ARG A 161 14.02 9.89 10.24
CA ARG A 161 12.72 9.40 9.74
C ARG A 161 11.78 8.99 10.87
N THR A 162 11.81 9.70 12.00
CA THR A 162 11.04 9.29 13.18
C THR A 162 9.54 9.23 12.95
N GLY A 163 8.95 10.24 12.30
CA GLY A 163 7.53 10.26 11.92
C GLY A 163 7.20 9.19 10.86
N TYR A 164 8.05 9.06 9.86
CA TYR A 164 7.90 8.04 8.81
C TYR A 164 7.97 6.62 9.38
N SER A 165 8.98 6.34 10.23
CA SER A 165 9.06 5.04 10.89
C SER A 165 7.85 4.76 11.76
N ALA A 166 7.39 5.73 12.56
CA ALA A 166 6.19 5.58 13.38
C ALA A 166 4.95 5.21 12.55
N ALA A 167 4.71 5.93 11.43
CA ALA A 167 3.61 5.63 10.52
C ALA A 167 3.71 4.22 9.91
N LYS A 168 4.91 3.85 9.41
CA LYS A 168 5.11 2.55 8.74
C LYS A 168 5.09 1.36 9.70
N PHE A 169 5.53 1.51 10.96
CA PHE A 169 5.30 0.52 12.02
C PHE A 169 3.82 0.40 12.37
N GLY A 170 3.12 1.54 12.55
CA GLY A 170 1.69 1.56 12.79
C GLY A 170 0.90 0.86 11.69
N LEU A 171 1.28 1.07 10.43
CA LEU A 171 0.64 0.43 9.27
C LEU A 171 0.81 -1.10 9.28
N ILE A 172 1.96 -1.63 9.72
CA ILE A 172 2.17 -3.08 9.88
C ILE A 172 1.25 -3.61 10.99
N GLY A 173 1.22 -2.96 12.18
CA GLY A 173 0.37 -3.37 13.28
C GLY A 173 -1.12 -3.37 12.90
N TYR A 174 -1.56 -2.33 12.18
CA TYR A 174 -2.93 -2.28 11.64
C TYR A 174 -3.21 -3.45 10.66
N ALA A 175 -2.29 -3.73 9.74
CA ALA A 175 -2.45 -4.81 8.78
C ALA A 175 -2.51 -6.19 9.44
N ASP A 176 -1.71 -6.43 10.48
CA ASP A 176 -1.68 -7.70 11.21
C ASP A 176 -3.00 -7.94 11.97
N ALA A 177 -3.53 -6.89 12.63
CA ALA A 177 -4.84 -6.96 13.29
C ALA A 177 -5.97 -7.17 12.27
N LEU A 178 -5.98 -6.38 11.19
CA LEU A 178 -6.98 -6.51 10.12
C LEU A 178 -6.98 -7.92 9.49
N ARG A 179 -5.80 -8.51 9.29
CA ARG A 179 -5.67 -9.88 8.79
C ARG A 179 -6.33 -10.88 9.73
N ALA A 180 -6.08 -10.78 11.04
CA ALA A 180 -6.68 -11.65 12.04
C ALA A 180 -8.22 -11.55 12.02
N GLU A 181 -8.75 -10.35 11.87
CA GLU A 181 -10.20 -10.09 11.84
C GLU A 181 -10.88 -10.57 10.55
N THR A 182 -10.16 -10.61 9.41
CA THR A 182 -10.80 -10.75 8.10
C THR A 182 -10.42 -12.02 7.33
N ALA A 183 -9.39 -12.75 7.75
CA ALA A 183 -8.94 -13.95 7.04
C ALA A 183 -10.04 -15.02 6.93
N HIS A 184 -10.80 -15.25 7.99
CA HIS A 184 -11.94 -16.19 7.99
C HIS A 184 -13.14 -15.71 7.17
N LEU A 185 -13.15 -14.42 6.79
CA LEU A 185 -14.16 -13.80 5.92
C LEU A 185 -13.75 -13.82 4.44
N GLY A 186 -12.62 -14.45 4.10
CA GLY A 186 -12.16 -14.63 2.73
C GLY A 186 -11.28 -13.50 2.20
N LEU A 187 -10.79 -12.59 3.06
CA LEU A 187 -9.89 -11.51 2.64
C LEU A 187 -8.43 -11.87 2.87
N GLN A 188 -7.56 -11.34 2.02
CA GLN A 188 -6.11 -11.44 2.14
C GLN A 188 -5.53 -10.06 2.45
N VAL A 189 -4.65 -9.98 3.44
CA VAL A 189 -3.96 -8.75 3.80
C VAL A 189 -2.45 -8.97 3.65
N HIS A 190 -1.82 -8.18 2.79
CA HIS A 190 -0.40 -8.25 2.47
C HIS A 190 0.31 -7.00 2.96
N VAL A 191 1.42 -7.17 3.65
CA VAL A 191 2.34 -6.08 4.01
C VAL A 191 3.56 -6.17 3.11
N ILE A 192 3.84 -5.08 2.40
CA ILE A 192 5.07 -4.95 1.63
C ILE A 192 6.01 -4.02 2.42
N ALA A 193 7.25 -4.45 2.62
CA ALA A 193 8.30 -3.68 3.28
C ALA A 193 9.46 -3.39 2.30
N PRO A 194 9.34 -2.36 1.44
CA PRO A 194 10.43 -1.96 0.57
C PRO A 194 11.59 -1.35 1.37
N GLY A 195 12.82 -1.66 0.94
CA GLY A 195 14.01 -0.89 1.25
C GLY A 195 14.19 0.27 0.26
N SER A 196 15.43 0.47 -0.21
CA SER A 196 15.75 1.50 -1.19
C SER A 196 15.27 1.11 -2.58
N ILE A 197 14.19 1.74 -3.03
CA ILE A 197 13.65 1.66 -4.40
C ILE A 197 13.89 3.02 -5.09
N ARG A 198 14.36 3.01 -6.34
CA ARG A 198 14.69 4.20 -7.12
C ARG A 198 13.44 5.00 -7.51
N THR A 199 13.04 5.92 -6.62
CA THR A 199 11.85 6.79 -6.75
C THR A 199 12.15 8.18 -6.23
N ASP A 200 11.24 9.13 -6.47
CA ASP A 200 11.38 10.50 -5.96
C ASP A 200 10.98 10.68 -4.48
N VAL A 201 10.67 9.61 -3.76
CA VAL A 201 10.23 9.69 -2.35
C VAL A 201 11.23 10.41 -1.44
N SER A 202 12.54 10.26 -1.71
CA SER A 202 13.58 10.91 -0.93
C SER A 202 13.74 12.40 -1.32
N ARG A 203 13.64 12.72 -2.61
CA ARG A 203 13.65 14.09 -3.11
C ARG A 203 12.47 14.90 -2.58
N ASN A 204 11.30 14.28 -2.51
CA ASN A 204 10.05 14.87 -2.06
C ASN A 204 9.84 14.76 -0.54
N ALA A 205 10.83 14.22 0.20
CA ALA A 205 10.74 14.10 1.66
C ALA A 205 10.62 15.47 2.32
N LEU A 206 9.87 15.55 3.41
CA LEU A 206 9.72 16.77 4.19
C LEU A 206 10.97 16.99 5.06
N THR A 207 11.45 18.22 5.13
CA THR A 207 12.42 18.69 6.12
C THR A 207 11.74 18.96 7.46
N GLY A 208 12.46 19.45 8.45
CA GLY A 208 11.93 19.67 9.79
C GLY A 208 10.82 20.74 9.86
N ASP A 209 10.83 21.70 8.96
CA ASP A 209 9.82 22.75 8.81
C ASP A 209 8.69 22.42 7.82
N GLY A 210 8.69 21.19 7.25
CA GLY A 210 7.70 20.74 6.29
C GLY A 210 7.98 21.15 4.82
N SER A 211 9.07 21.84 4.55
CA SER A 211 9.47 22.15 3.16
C SER A 211 9.99 20.89 2.44
N PRO A 212 9.88 20.83 1.08
CA PRO A 212 10.45 19.73 0.32
C PRO A 212 11.98 19.74 0.38
N ARG A 213 12.60 18.58 0.59
CA ARG A 213 14.07 18.44 0.66
C ARG A 213 14.79 18.82 -0.65
N GLY A 214 14.22 18.50 -1.80
CA GLY A 214 14.78 18.84 -3.11
C GLY A 214 15.94 17.94 -3.59
N ALA A 215 16.50 17.08 -2.72
CA ALA A 215 17.62 16.19 -3.05
C ALA A 215 17.29 14.72 -2.72
N SER A 216 17.84 13.79 -3.49
CA SER A 216 17.68 12.36 -3.24
C SER A 216 18.84 11.78 -2.41
N ASP A 217 18.57 10.69 -1.70
CA ASP A 217 19.62 9.90 -1.05
C ASP A 217 20.33 9.01 -2.08
N ALA A 218 21.65 8.89 -1.99
CA ALA A 218 22.43 8.04 -2.89
C ALA A 218 22.00 6.55 -2.83
N ALA A 219 21.53 6.07 -1.69
CA ALA A 219 20.99 4.72 -1.55
C ALA A 219 19.71 4.53 -2.38
N ILE A 220 18.83 5.53 -2.41
CA ILE A 220 17.59 5.52 -3.21
C ILE A 220 17.93 5.61 -4.71
N GLU A 221 18.87 6.45 -5.10
CA GLU A 221 19.29 6.57 -6.51
C GLU A 221 19.87 5.26 -7.07
N LYS A 222 20.59 4.52 -6.23
CA LYS A 222 21.16 3.19 -6.53
C LYS A 222 20.23 2.03 -6.15
N GLY A 223 19.01 2.34 -5.72
CA GLY A 223 18.03 1.36 -5.26
C GLY A 223 17.53 0.42 -6.36
N ILE A 224 16.70 -0.52 -5.95
CA ILE A 224 16.02 -1.46 -6.85
C ILE A 224 15.18 -0.66 -7.85
N ASP A 225 15.16 -1.11 -9.10
CA ASP A 225 14.29 -0.54 -10.13
C ASP A 225 12.81 -0.72 -9.74
N PRO A 226 11.95 0.32 -9.88
CA PRO A 226 10.54 0.20 -9.51
C PRO A 226 9.79 -0.93 -10.25
N ASP A 227 10.09 -1.19 -11.52
CA ASP A 227 9.42 -2.23 -12.29
C ASP A 227 9.89 -3.63 -11.83
N GLU A 228 11.18 -3.81 -11.49
CA GLU A 228 11.69 -5.03 -10.84
C GLU A 228 11.01 -5.26 -9.48
N ALA A 229 10.91 -4.20 -8.66
CA ALA A 229 10.26 -4.27 -7.37
C ALA A 229 8.77 -4.66 -7.51
N ALA A 230 8.04 -4.01 -8.42
CA ALA A 230 6.63 -4.31 -8.68
C ALA A 230 6.41 -5.76 -9.13
N ALA A 231 7.25 -6.27 -10.04
CA ALA A 231 7.17 -7.66 -10.49
C ALA A 231 7.37 -8.64 -9.31
N THR A 232 8.34 -8.37 -8.44
CA THR A 232 8.62 -9.20 -7.26
C THR A 232 7.46 -9.14 -6.26
N MET A 233 6.90 -7.94 -6.00
CA MET A 233 5.74 -7.76 -5.13
C MET A 233 4.54 -8.56 -5.62
N LEU A 234 4.17 -8.42 -6.89
CA LEU A 234 3.01 -9.10 -7.46
C LEU A 234 3.18 -10.62 -7.48
N ALA A 235 4.39 -11.12 -7.75
CA ALA A 235 4.68 -12.55 -7.66
C ALA A 235 4.49 -13.10 -6.24
N ALA A 236 4.92 -12.36 -5.22
CA ALA A 236 4.75 -12.74 -3.81
C ALA A 236 3.27 -12.68 -3.38
N ILE A 237 2.53 -11.63 -3.78
CA ILE A 237 1.08 -11.51 -3.55
C ILE A 237 0.35 -12.70 -4.19
N ALA A 238 0.68 -13.07 -5.42
CA ALA A 238 0.07 -14.21 -6.11
C ALA A 238 0.31 -15.55 -5.40
N ARG A 239 1.43 -15.69 -4.68
CA ARG A 239 1.70 -16.85 -3.81
C ARG A 239 1.00 -16.79 -2.45
N GLY A 240 0.30 -15.69 -2.14
CA GLY A 240 -0.36 -15.49 -0.85
C GLY A 240 0.58 -15.13 0.30
N GLU A 241 1.80 -14.65 0.02
CA GLU A 241 2.74 -14.21 1.06
C GLU A 241 2.16 -13.03 1.84
N ARG A 242 2.23 -13.10 3.15
CA ARG A 242 1.59 -12.13 4.06
C ARG A 242 2.48 -10.93 4.35
N GLU A 243 3.78 -11.15 4.48
CA GLU A 243 4.80 -10.12 4.70
C GLU A 243 5.91 -10.29 3.66
N ILE A 244 6.11 -9.27 2.84
CA ILE A 244 6.96 -9.30 1.65
C ILE A 244 8.04 -8.22 1.79
N ILE A 245 9.31 -8.61 1.86
CA ILE A 245 10.43 -7.68 2.00
C ILE A 245 11.11 -7.55 0.63
N ILE A 246 11.18 -6.32 0.12
CA ILE A 246 11.78 -6.00 -1.18
C ILE A 246 12.99 -5.10 -0.94
N ALA A 247 14.12 -5.70 -0.63
CA ALA A 247 15.34 -4.98 -0.26
C ALA A 247 16.59 -5.76 -0.68
N ARG A 248 17.75 -5.13 -0.57
CA ARG A 248 19.06 -5.73 -0.84
C ARG A 248 20.03 -5.45 0.32
N GLY A 249 21.06 -6.30 0.46
CA GLY A 249 22.13 -6.11 1.42
C GLY A 249 21.65 -5.97 2.86
N ILE A 250 22.12 -4.94 3.56
CA ILE A 250 21.81 -4.72 4.98
C ILE A 250 20.31 -4.45 5.22
N GLU A 251 19.63 -3.77 4.31
CA GLU A 251 18.20 -3.50 4.44
C GLU A 251 17.38 -4.81 4.41
N LEU A 252 17.76 -5.76 3.58
CA LEU A 252 17.13 -7.08 3.56
C LEU A 252 17.38 -7.82 4.88
N GLN A 253 18.61 -7.84 5.37
CA GLN A 253 18.96 -8.48 6.64
C GLN A 253 18.17 -7.88 7.82
N LEU A 254 18.07 -6.56 7.88
CA LEU A 254 17.29 -5.86 8.93
C LEU A 254 15.79 -6.18 8.84
N GLY A 255 15.24 -6.20 7.64
CA GLY A 255 13.83 -6.55 7.41
C GLY A 255 13.54 -7.98 7.84
N GLU A 256 14.37 -8.93 7.42
CA GLU A 256 14.22 -10.36 7.77
C GLU A 256 14.43 -10.62 9.27
N ALA A 257 15.35 -9.93 9.93
CA ALA A 257 15.57 -10.05 11.38
C ALA A 257 14.35 -9.64 12.22
N ARG A 258 13.44 -8.85 11.65
CA ARG A 258 12.18 -8.39 12.27
C ARG A 258 10.94 -8.93 11.55
N ARG A 259 11.06 -10.03 10.82
CA ARG A 259 9.91 -10.68 10.16
C ARG A 259 8.93 -11.19 11.21
N THR A 260 7.64 -10.96 11.00
CA THR A 260 6.57 -11.50 11.85
C THR A 260 6.47 -13.01 11.63
N PRO A 261 6.56 -13.85 12.68
CA PRO A 261 6.41 -15.29 12.53
C PRO A 261 5.03 -15.66 11.97
N GLU A 262 4.97 -16.48 10.93
CA GLU A 262 3.72 -16.95 10.32
C GLU A 262 2.80 -17.63 11.36
N ALA A 263 3.39 -18.43 12.28
CA ALA A 263 2.64 -19.10 13.35
C ALA A 263 1.93 -18.09 14.28
N LEU A 264 2.50 -16.91 14.51
CA LEU A 264 1.85 -15.85 15.30
C LEU A 264 0.63 -15.28 14.56
N LEU A 265 0.75 -15.05 13.25
CA LEU A 265 -0.35 -14.58 12.41
C LEU A 265 -1.48 -15.60 12.37
N ASP A 266 -1.16 -16.90 12.25
CA ASP A 266 -2.14 -17.98 12.27
C ASP A 266 -2.83 -18.11 13.63
N GLN A 267 -2.08 -17.98 14.73
CA GLN A 267 -2.63 -18.00 16.09
C GLN A 267 -3.66 -16.90 16.31
N MET A 268 -3.36 -15.68 15.88
CA MET A 268 -4.30 -14.55 16.01
C MET A 268 -5.56 -14.76 15.18
N ALA A 269 -5.43 -15.21 13.94
CA ALA A 269 -6.57 -15.52 13.07
C ALA A 269 -7.44 -16.65 13.64
N ALA A 270 -6.84 -17.72 14.16
CA ALA A 270 -7.55 -18.83 14.80
C ALA A 270 -8.31 -18.39 16.05
N MET A 271 -7.72 -17.50 16.86
CA MET A 271 -8.38 -16.96 18.06
C MET A 271 -9.64 -16.17 17.69
N VAL A 272 -9.60 -15.36 16.65
CA VAL A 272 -10.78 -14.60 16.16
C VAL A 272 -11.82 -15.55 15.59
N ALA A 273 -11.43 -16.51 14.76
CA ALA A 273 -12.32 -17.51 14.19
C ALA A 273 -13.02 -18.38 15.29
N ALA A 274 -12.37 -18.56 16.44
CA ALA A 274 -12.93 -19.24 17.62
C ALA A 274 -13.85 -18.34 18.48
N GLY A 275 -14.25 -17.16 17.99
CA GLY A 275 -15.22 -16.27 18.65
C GLY A 275 -14.64 -15.33 19.70
N TYR A 276 -13.34 -15.03 19.66
CA TYR A 276 -12.72 -14.07 20.57
C TYR A 276 -13.42 -12.70 20.53
N THR A 277 -13.67 -12.17 19.35
CA THR A 277 -14.30 -10.85 19.17
C THR A 277 -15.73 -10.80 19.70
N ASP A 278 -16.48 -11.90 19.58
CA ASP A 278 -17.87 -11.95 20.07
C ASP A 278 -17.91 -11.98 21.60
N ARG A 279 -16.98 -12.72 22.23
CA ARG A 279 -16.82 -12.70 23.68
C ARG A 279 -16.45 -11.31 24.20
N MET A 280 -15.49 -10.64 23.58
CA MET A 280 -15.08 -9.29 23.98
C MET A 280 -16.20 -8.25 23.83
N LYS A 281 -17.03 -8.34 22.79
CA LYS A 281 -18.21 -7.50 22.63
C LYS A 281 -19.30 -7.76 23.68
N ALA A 282 -19.39 -8.99 24.17
CA ALA A 282 -20.38 -9.34 25.20
C ALA A 282 -19.94 -8.93 26.62
N GLU A 283 -18.65 -8.71 26.84
CA GLU A 283 -18.05 -8.31 28.12
C GLU A 283 -17.97 -6.78 28.30
N GLY A 284 -18.13 -5.97 27.23
CA GLY A 284 -18.08 -4.51 27.23
C GLY A 284 -19.41 -3.87 26.91
#